data_28f006add19d5cebc61fa3066b0a64b1
#
_entry.id   28f006add19d5cebc61fa3066b0a64b1
#
_cell.length_a   1.000
_cell.length_b   1.000
_cell.length_c   1.000
_cell.angle_alpha   90.00
_cell.angle_beta   90.00
_cell.angle_gamma   90.00
#
_symmetry.space_group_name_H-M   'P 1'
#
loop_
_entity.id
_entity.type
_entity.pdbx_description
1 polymer ?
#
loop_
_entity_poly.entity_id
_entity_poly.type
_entity_poly.pdbx_seq_one_letter_code
_entity_poly.pdbx_strand_id
1 'polypeptide(L)'
;DGARLKVHAGGYGDALALLAAAHAVPLDEAARARIDLVRAEVSFATDRGNEALPLLLAAARRLEPIDAGLARDTYLDALAAALFAGRLASGPGALQVAEAVRKAPSPNGSRTCDALLEGLAVVFTDGYAPAVPLLHDAVKAFVAEELTLDEALRFAPLAASTAASLWDDTAWDVLTRRHLEVVRRTGALSALPLALHTRSVVDLFRGDLVAAAALTDEARSVTEMTGATFTPYGEIGLAALRGRDEQAGPLLDGCLHDAVARGEGVGVNTAQWARAVLCNGLGRYAEAAASAAQAAADPRELGPPKWALAELVEAGVRSGQHRAAAAALERLSVMTRAGGTDWALGIEASKRALLHHGSRADALHRE
;
A
#
# COMPACT_ATOMS: atom_id res chain seq x y z
N ASP A 1 21.10 16.53 7.01
CA ASP A 1 21.51 15.11 7.08
C ASP A 1 21.26 14.50 8.47
N GLY A 2 21.72 15.15 9.60
CA GLY A 2 21.53 14.58 10.94
C GLY A 2 20.08 14.39 11.36
N ALA A 3 19.17 15.31 11.02
CA ALA A 3 17.75 15.18 11.30
C ALA A 3 17.13 13.97 10.60
N ARG A 4 17.51 13.71 9.35
CA ARG A 4 17.01 12.56 8.57
C ARG A 4 17.48 11.22 9.13
N LEU A 5 18.73 11.13 9.59
CA LEU A 5 19.21 9.96 10.32
C LEU A 5 18.41 9.69 11.59
N LYS A 6 18.01 10.75 12.32
CA LYS A 6 17.14 10.62 13.48
C LYS A 6 15.73 10.11 13.12
N VAL A 7 15.18 10.57 11.99
CA VAL A 7 13.87 10.06 11.48
C VAL A 7 13.97 8.55 11.23
N HIS A 8 14.99 8.08 10.54
CA HIS A 8 15.19 6.65 10.27
C HIS A 8 15.36 5.81 11.55
N ALA A 9 15.99 6.39 12.58
CA ALA A 9 16.14 5.74 13.89
C ALA A 9 14.89 5.85 14.79
N GLY A 10 13.81 6.51 14.33
CA GLY A 10 12.60 6.75 15.13
C GLY A 10 12.71 7.88 16.15
N GLY A 11 13.81 8.63 16.16
CA GLY A 11 14.05 9.79 17.05
C GLY A 11 13.38 11.07 16.55
N TYR A 12 12.06 11.07 16.39
CA TYR A 12 11.32 12.18 15.78
C TYR A 12 11.45 13.49 16.55
N GLY A 13 11.44 13.46 17.89
CA GLY A 13 11.65 14.64 18.74
C GLY A 13 13.02 15.28 18.52
N ASP A 14 14.07 14.44 18.46
CA ASP A 14 15.44 14.91 18.17
C ASP A 14 15.54 15.49 16.75
N ALA A 15 14.87 14.86 15.77
CA ALA A 15 14.84 15.37 14.41
C ALA A 15 14.20 16.77 14.35
N LEU A 16 13.05 16.97 15.00
CA LEU A 16 12.38 18.27 15.08
C LEU A 16 13.23 19.33 15.80
N ALA A 17 13.93 18.96 16.87
CA ALA A 17 14.83 19.85 17.58
C ALA A 17 16.00 20.31 16.68
N LEU A 18 16.59 19.39 15.91
CA LEU A 18 17.64 19.70 14.93
C LEU A 18 17.14 20.63 13.82
N LEU A 19 15.91 20.41 13.34
CA LEU A 19 15.29 21.27 12.32
C LEU A 19 14.98 22.67 12.86
N ALA A 20 14.54 22.79 14.13
CA ALA A 20 14.32 24.07 14.79
C ALA A 20 15.65 24.85 14.94
N ALA A 21 16.73 24.18 15.36
CA ALA A 21 18.06 24.79 15.46
C ALA A 21 18.57 25.25 14.09
N ALA A 22 18.35 24.49 13.03
CA ALA A 22 18.74 24.86 11.66
C ALA A 22 18.01 26.13 11.17
N HIS A 23 16.77 26.36 11.57
CA HIS A 23 15.99 27.54 11.20
C HIS A 23 16.51 28.85 11.87
N ALA A 24 17.30 28.77 12.93
CA ALA A 24 17.88 29.91 13.58
C ALA A 24 19.04 30.59 12.80
N VAL A 25 19.49 29.96 11.71
CA VAL A 25 20.57 30.41 10.84
C VAL A 25 20.00 30.92 9.51
N PRO A 26 20.58 31.95 8.87
CA PRO A 26 20.19 32.32 7.51
C PRO A 26 20.37 31.15 6.53
N LEU A 27 19.28 30.76 5.90
CA LEU A 27 19.24 29.60 4.98
C LEU A 27 18.99 30.11 3.55
N ASP A 28 19.63 29.48 2.58
CA ASP A 28 19.25 29.62 1.18
C ASP A 28 17.95 28.84 0.89
N GLU A 29 17.40 29.01 -0.30
CA GLU A 29 16.11 28.40 -0.67
C GLU A 29 16.21 26.87 -0.73
N ALA A 30 17.34 26.33 -1.16
CA ALA A 30 17.58 24.89 -1.21
C ALA A 30 17.61 24.25 0.19
N ALA A 31 18.27 24.91 1.15
CA ALA A 31 18.29 24.44 2.54
C ALA A 31 16.91 24.51 3.19
N ARG A 32 16.12 25.57 2.92
CA ARG A 32 14.73 25.68 3.38
C ARG A 32 13.85 24.54 2.83
N ALA A 33 13.92 24.30 1.52
CA ALA A 33 13.15 23.23 0.88
C ALA A 33 13.49 21.85 1.47
N ARG A 34 14.78 21.58 1.75
CA ARG A 34 15.19 20.32 2.41
C ARG A 34 14.70 20.20 3.85
N ILE A 35 14.66 21.31 4.60
CA ILE A 35 14.11 21.32 5.97
C ILE A 35 12.59 21.05 5.93
N ASP A 36 11.87 21.67 5.00
CA ASP A 36 10.44 21.44 4.84
C ASP A 36 10.15 19.98 4.45
N LEU A 37 10.99 19.39 3.59
CA LEU A 37 10.91 17.96 3.26
C LEU A 37 11.06 17.09 4.51
N VAL A 38 12.12 17.29 5.33
CA VAL A 38 12.33 16.46 6.52
C VAL A 38 11.21 16.65 7.55
N ARG A 39 10.62 17.85 7.66
CA ARG A 39 9.42 18.07 8.48
C ARG A 39 8.23 17.25 7.97
N ALA A 40 8.03 17.25 6.66
CA ALA A 40 6.97 16.46 6.05
C ALA A 40 7.19 14.95 6.24
N GLU A 41 8.46 14.49 6.14
CA GLU A 41 8.83 13.09 6.45
C GLU A 41 8.53 12.73 7.93
N VAL A 42 8.84 13.63 8.88
CA VAL A 42 8.49 13.43 10.30
C VAL A 42 6.97 13.39 10.47
N SER A 43 6.24 14.33 9.87
CA SER A 43 4.77 14.35 9.93
C SER A 43 4.19 13.05 9.39
N PHE A 44 4.69 12.55 8.25
CA PHE A 44 4.24 11.27 7.69
C PHE A 44 4.56 10.07 8.57
N ALA A 45 5.69 10.09 9.27
CA ALA A 45 6.10 9.01 10.17
C ALA A 45 5.31 8.99 11.49
N THR A 46 4.92 10.17 12.00
CA THR A 46 4.22 10.32 13.30
C THR A 46 2.71 10.38 13.16
N ASP A 47 2.21 11.07 12.15
CA ASP A 47 0.80 11.21 11.82
C ASP A 47 0.59 10.93 10.34
N ARG A 48 0.46 9.64 10.01
CA ARG A 48 0.36 9.11 8.63
C ARG A 48 -0.93 9.49 7.89
N GLY A 49 -1.72 10.40 8.47
CA GLY A 49 -2.97 10.86 7.90
C GLY A 49 -2.82 12.08 7.00
N ASN A 50 -3.66 13.06 7.27
CA ASN A 50 -3.93 14.16 6.35
C ASN A 50 -2.90 15.30 6.34
N GLU A 51 -2.03 15.44 7.36
CA GLU A 51 -1.15 16.61 7.49
C GLU A 51 0.12 16.50 6.63
N ALA A 52 0.64 15.30 6.43
CA ALA A 52 1.90 15.10 5.71
C ALA A 52 1.77 15.42 4.21
N LEU A 53 0.68 15.05 3.57
CA LEU A 53 0.52 15.20 2.13
C LEU A 53 0.60 16.66 1.64
N PRO A 54 -0.09 17.65 2.23
CA PRO A 54 0.07 19.05 1.83
C PRO A 54 1.49 19.55 1.96
N LEU A 55 2.21 19.14 3.02
CA LEU A 55 3.60 19.51 3.26
C LEU A 55 4.54 18.93 2.22
N LEU A 56 4.40 17.63 1.92
CA LEU A 56 5.18 16.95 0.88
C LEU A 56 4.94 17.56 -0.51
N LEU A 57 3.69 17.84 -0.85
CA LEU A 57 3.34 18.44 -2.13
C LEU A 57 3.91 19.87 -2.27
N ALA A 58 3.88 20.65 -1.19
CA ALA A 58 4.48 21.99 -1.17
C ALA A 58 6.01 21.93 -1.28
N ALA A 59 6.66 21.00 -0.56
CA ALA A 59 8.10 20.80 -0.63
C ALA A 59 8.54 20.35 -2.04
N ALA A 60 7.83 19.39 -2.66
CA ALA A 60 8.12 18.94 -4.01
C ALA A 60 8.12 20.09 -5.02
N ARG A 61 7.06 20.92 -5.03
CA ARG A 61 6.95 22.09 -5.91
C ARG A 61 8.07 23.10 -5.70
N ARG A 62 8.49 23.32 -4.47
CA ARG A 62 9.60 24.23 -4.15
C ARG A 62 10.94 23.69 -4.64
N LEU A 63 11.11 22.36 -4.67
CA LEU A 63 12.31 21.70 -5.15
C LEU A 63 12.44 21.64 -6.67
N GLU A 64 11.34 21.73 -7.44
CA GLU A 64 11.36 21.64 -8.91
C GLU A 64 12.44 22.51 -9.59
N PRO A 65 12.57 23.82 -9.27
CA PRO A 65 13.58 24.68 -9.89
C PRO A 65 14.99 24.48 -9.33
N ILE A 66 15.16 23.72 -8.23
CA ILE A 66 16.40 23.60 -7.47
C ILE A 66 17.07 22.25 -7.75
N ASP A 67 16.31 21.17 -7.63
CA ASP A 67 16.75 19.78 -7.76
C ASP A 67 15.57 18.92 -8.23
N ALA A 68 15.48 18.74 -9.55
CA ALA A 68 14.39 17.99 -10.18
C ALA A 68 14.34 16.53 -9.70
N GLY A 69 15.49 15.91 -9.42
CA GLY A 69 15.55 14.54 -8.89
C GLY A 69 14.91 14.44 -7.50
N LEU A 70 15.34 15.31 -6.58
CA LEU A 70 14.79 15.35 -5.23
C LEU A 70 13.31 15.78 -5.22
N ALA A 71 12.90 16.67 -6.13
CA ALA A 71 11.49 17.01 -6.31
C ALA A 71 10.64 15.79 -6.65
N ARG A 72 11.11 14.95 -7.58
CA ARG A 72 10.40 13.74 -7.99
C ARG A 72 10.36 12.69 -6.89
N ASP A 73 11.44 12.51 -6.14
CA ASP A 73 11.46 11.66 -4.94
C ASP A 73 10.42 12.14 -3.91
N THR A 74 10.32 13.45 -3.73
CA THR A 74 9.33 14.05 -2.83
C THR A 74 7.89 13.91 -3.34
N TYR A 75 7.68 13.96 -4.65
CA TYR A 75 6.38 13.62 -5.25
C TYR A 75 6.02 12.15 -5.03
N LEU A 76 6.99 11.23 -5.06
CA LEU A 76 6.75 9.82 -4.78
C LEU A 76 6.35 9.61 -3.31
N ASP A 77 6.99 10.32 -2.37
CA ASP A 77 6.55 10.35 -0.96
C ASP A 77 5.15 10.94 -0.80
N ALA A 78 4.85 12.04 -1.51
CA ALA A 78 3.52 12.65 -1.49
C ALA A 78 2.45 11.68 -2.01
N LEU A 79 2.77 10.92 -3.07
CA LEU A 79 1.86 9.92 -3.62
C LEU A 79 1.70 8.74 -2.66
N ALA A 80 2.76 8.29 -1.99
CA ALA A 80 2.70 7.28 -0.95
C ALA A 80 1.81 7.73 0.23
N ALA A 81 1.95 8.97 0.68
CA ALA A 81 1.09 9.55 1.73
C ALA A 81 -0.37 9.65 1.28
N ALA A 82 -0.62 10.07 0.03
CA ALA A 82 -1.97 10.13 -0.53
C ALA A 82 -2.64 8.76 -0.64
N LEU A 83 -1.89 7.74 -1.04
CA LEU A 83 -2.35 6.35 -1.10
C LEU A 83 -2.62 5.77 0.28
N PHE A 84 -1.78 6.14 1.26
CA PHE A 84 -1.98 5.72 2.65
C PHE A 84 -3.27 6.32 3.24
N ALA A 85 -3.52 7.62 3.03
CA ALA A 85 -4.74 8.29 3.45
C ALA A 85 -5.97 7.80 2.66
N GLY A 86 -5.79 7.47 1.37
CA GLY A 86 -6.84 6.94 0.50
C GLY A 86 -8.11 7.79 0.54
N ARG A 87 -9.26 7.13 0.71
CA ARG A 87 -10.58 7.78 0.81
C ARG A 87 -10.78 8.65 2.05
N LEU A 88 -9.90 8.60 3.04
CA LEU A 88 -9.94 9.44 4.23
C LEU A 88 -9.17 10.75 4.08
N ALA A 89 -8.57 11.00 2.92
CA ALA A 89 -7.88 12.25 2.65
C ALA A 89 -8.83 13.45 2.76
N SER A 90 -8.54 14.39 3.67
CA SER A 90 -9.34 15.60 3.91
C SER A 90 -8.87 16.82 3.12
N GLY A 91 -7.89 16.65 2.24
CA GLY A 91 -7.27 17.71 1.43
C GLY A 91 -6.90 17.23 0.04
N PRO A 92 -5.71 17.59 -0.48
CA PRO A 92 -5.21 17.03 -1.72
C PRO A 92 -5.19 15.51 -1.66
N GLY A 93 -5.56 14.85 -2.76
CA GLY A 93 -5.52 13.40 -2.86
C GLY A 93 -4.53 12.95 -3.94
N ALA A 94 -4.48 11.65 -4.20
CA ALA A 94 -3.55 11.07 -5.17
C ALA A 94 -3.69 11.66 -6.58
N LEU A 95 -4.90 12.04 -7.01
CA LEU A 95 -5.12 12.68 -8.31
C LEU A 95 -4.38 14.04 -8.42
N GLN A 96 -4.47 14.89 -7.38
CA GLN A 96 -3.77 16.19 -7.39
C GLN A 96 -2.25 16.04 -7.41
N VAL A 97 -1.73 15.01 -6.71
CA VAL A 97 -0.29 14.68 -6.79
C VAL A 97 0.06 14.22 -8.19
N ALA A 98 -0.70 13.30 -8.77
CA ALA A 98 -0.48 12.78 -10.12
C ALA A 98 -0.50 13.90 -11.18
N GLU A 99 -1.46 14.83 -11.10
CA GLU A 99 -1.52 16.00 -11.98
C GLU A 99 -0.31 16.93 -11.82
N ALA A 100 0.23 17.07 -10.60
CA ALA A 100 1.46 17.83 -10.35
C ALA A 100 2.68 17.13 -10.95
N VAL A 101 2.80 15.82 -10.77
CA VAL A 101 3.87 15.00 -11.37
C VAL A 101 3.93 15.15 -12.88
N ARG A 102 2.78 15.13 -13.56
CA ARG A 102 2.71 15.28 -15.02
C ARG A 102 3.17 16.65 -15.53
N LYS A 103 3.18 17.66 -14.69
CA LYS A 103 3.64 19.02 -14.99
C LYS A 103 5.08 19.28 -14.55
N ALA A 104 5.59 18.47 -13.63
CA ALA A 104 6.90 18.64 -13.07
C ALA A 104 8.02 18.33 -14.07
N PRO A 105 9.18 19.02 -13.98
CA PRO A 105 10.33 18.74 -14.83
C PRO A 105 10.80 17.28 -14.64
N SER A 106 11.18 16.64 -15.74
CA SER A 106 11.85 15.35 -15.70
C SER A 106 13.37 15.56 -15.59
N PRO A 107 14.06 14.84 -14.68
CA PRO A 107 15.52 14.90 -14.60
C PRO A 107 16.15 14.29 -15.85
N ASN A 108 17.41 14.63 -16.12
CA ASN A 108 18.17 13.99 -17.17
C ASN A 108 18.50 12.53 -16.77
N GLY A 109 18.03 11.57 -17.54
CA GLY A 109 18.21 10.14 -17.30
C GLY A 109 16.95 9.45 -16.77
N SER A 110 16.91 8.12 -16.89
CA SER A 110 15.83 7.28 -16.37
C SER A 110 16.24 6.73 -15.00
N ARG A 111 15.47 6.98 -13.95
CA ARG A 111 15.67 6.46 -12.61
C ARG A 111 14.54 5.49 -12.27
N THR A 112 14.84 4.42 -11.54
CA THR A 112 13.84 3.42 -11.11
C THR A 112 12.67 4.05 -10.36
N CYS A 113 12.95 5.02 -9.46
CA CYS A 113 11.92 5.75 -8.72
C CYS A 113 11.03 6.60 -9.63
N ASP A 114 11.59 7.19 -10.70
CA ASP A 114 10.83 7.98 -11.68
C ASP A 114 9.85 7.12 -12.47
N ALA A 115 10.26 5.90 -12.85
CA ALA A 115 9.38 4.95 -13.54
C ALA A 115 8.17 4.56 -12.65
N LEU A 116 8.40 4.33 -11.37
CA LEU A 116 7.33 4.04 -10.42
C LEU A 116 6.38 5.23 -10.24
N LEU A 117 6.95 6.44 -10.10
CA LEU A 117 6.19 7.68 -9.97
C LEU A 117 5.28 7.92 -11.18
N GLU A 118 5.82 7.79 -12.39
CA GLU A 118 5.06 7.97 -13.65
C GLU A 118 3.95 6.92 -13.79
N GLY A 119 4.27 5.65 -13.56
CA GLY A 119 3.29 4.57 -13.62
C GLY A 119 2.13 4.78 -12.64
N LEU A 120 2.44 5.16 -11.40
CA LEU A 120 1.43 5.46 -10.39
C LEU A 120 0.62 6.74 -10.74
N ALA A 121 1.26 7.78 -11.29
CA ALA A 121 0.54 8.98 -11.73
C ALA A 121 -0.48 8.65 -12.82
N VAL A 122 -0.11 7.80 -13.79
CA VAL A 122 -1.02 7.34 -14.86
C VAL A 122 -2.23 6.58 -14.30
N VAL A 123 -2.09 5.82 -13.20
CA VAL A 123 -3.26 5.17 -12.55
C VAL A 123 -4.36 6.17 -12.22
N PHE A 124 -3.99 7.35 -11.75
CA PHE A 124 -4.94 8.38 -11.29
C PHE A 124 -5.40 9.30 -12.40
N THR A 125 -4.58 9.55 -13.44
CA THR A 125 -4.92 10.47 -14.54
C THR A 125 -5.60 9.77 -15.70
N ASP A 126 -5.12 8.58 -16.09
CA ASP A 126 -5.55 7.87 -17.30
C ASP A 126 -6.21 6.51 -17.00
N GLY A 127 -6.09 6.05 -15.75
CA GLY A 127 -6.69 4.80 -15.27
C GLY A 127 -5.72 3.63 -15.17
N TYR A 128 -6.23 2.50 -14.65
CA TYR A 128 -5.39 1.35 -14.30
C TYR A 128 -4.78 0.65 -15.54
N ALA A 129 -5.59 0.32 -16.55
CA ALA A 129 -5.11 -0.46 -17.70
C ALA A 129 -3.98 0.22 -18.49
N PRO A 130 -4.03 1.54 -18.78
CA PRO A 130 -2.89 2.24 -19.38
C PRO A 130 -1.64 2.28 -18.51
N ALA A 131 -1.80 2.25 -17.17
CA ALA A 131 -0.68 2.29 -16.25
C ALA A 131 0.07 0.96 -16.12
N VAL A 132 -0.60 -0.18 -16.36
CA VAL A 132 -0.04 -1.51 -16.11
C VAL A 132 1.31 -1.77 -16.78
N PRO A 133 1.55 -1.47 -18.08
CA PRO A 133 2.86 -1.67 -18.68
C PRO A 133 3.96 -0.89 -17.96
N LEU A 134 3.70 0.37 -17.63
CA LEU A 134 4.66 1.23 -16.92
C LEU A 134 4.95 0.71 -15.52
N LEU A 135 3.92 0.24 -14.83
CA LEU A 135 4.06 -0.33 -13.48
C LEU A 135 4.82 -1.65 -13.49
N HIS A 136 4.61 -2.52 -14.49
CA HIS A 136 5.40 -3.74 -14.65
C HIS A 136 6.87 -3.43 -14.88
N ASP A 137 7.18 -2.48 -15.76
CA ASP A 137 8.57 -2.07 -16.03
C ASP A 137 9.21 -1.48 -14.77
N ALA A 138 8.49 -0.63 -14.02
CA ALA A 138 8.97 -0.08 -12.76
C ALA A 138 9.23 -1.16 -11.72
N VAL A 139 8.29 -2.07 -11.47
CA VAL A 139 8.44 -3.18 -10.52
C VAL A 139 9.61 -4.08 -10.91
N LYS A 140 9.75 -4.39 -12.20
CA LYS A 140 10.87 -5.19 -12.72
C LYS A 140 12.21 -4.50 -12.47
N ALA A 141 12.30 -3.18 -12.66
CA ALA A 141 13.50 -2.40 -12.36
C ALA A 141 13.82 -2.45 -10.85
N PHE A 142 12.84 -2.28 -9.96
CA PHE A 142 13.03 -2.42 -8.51
C PHE A 142 13.50 -3.82 -8.09
N VAL A 143 13.12 -4.87 -8.82
CA VAL A 143 13.61 -6.24 -8.58
C VAL A 143 15.02 -6.43 -9.10
N ALA A 144 15.37 -5.85 -10.25
CA ALA A 144 16.63 -6.11 -10.94
C ALA A 144 17.78 -5.23 -10.45
N GLU A 145 17.53 -3.98 -10.06
CA GLU A 145 18.56 -3.00 -9.73
C GLU A 145 18.97 -3.03 -8.25
N GLU A 146 20.21 -2.62 -7.99
CA GLU A 146 20.66 -2.32 -6.63
C GLU A 146 20.20 -0.91 -6.26
N LEU A 147 19.25 -0.86 -5.32
CA LEU A 147 18.74 0.39 -4.77
C LEU A 147 19.75 0.97 -3.76
N THR A 148 19.85 2.28 -3.70
CA THR A 148 20.49 2.94 -2.57
C THR A 148 19.75 2.62 -1.27
N LEU A 149 20.39 2.78 -0.13
CA LEU A 149 19.77 2.52 1.17
C LEU A 149 18.50 3.38 1.37
N ASP A 150 18.56 4.65 0.98
CA ASP A 150 17.43 5.59 1.07
C ASP A 150 16.25 5.11 0.21
N GLU A 151 16.49 4.78 -1.04
CA GLU A 151 15.47 4.24 -1.95
C GLU A 151 14.86 2.92 -1.44
N ALA A 152 15.68 2.03 -0.92
CA ALA A 152 15.23 0.75 -0.39
C ALA A 152 14.33 0.91 0.85
N LEU A 153 14.63 1.86 1.73
CA LEU A 153 13.82 2.14 2.92
C LEU A 153 12.53 2.88 2.60
N ARG A 154 12.56 3.83 1.65
CA ARG A 154 11.43 4.72 1.35
C ARG A 154 10.48 4.15 0.32
N PHE A 155 10.98 3.60 -0.77
CA PHE A 155 10.19 3.30 -1.97
C PHE A 155 9.94 1.81 -2.22
N ALA A 156 10.76 0.91 -1.64
CA ALA A 156 10.51 -0.52 -1.79
C ALA A 156 9.14 -0.98 -1.24
N PRO A 157 8.60 -0.42 -0.14
CA PRO A 157 7.23 -0.74 0.30
C PRO A 157 6.16 -0.38 -0.73
N LEU A 158 6.31 0.78 -1.40
CA LEU A 158 5.38 1.22 -2.42
C LEU A 158 5.49 0.37 -3.70
N ALA A 159 6.71 0.02 -4.11
CA ALA A 159 6.95 -0.91 -5.22
C ALA A 159 6.37 -2.31 -4.92
N ALA A 160 6.52 -2.81 -3.69
CA ALA A 160 5.91 -4.06 -3.25
C ALA A 160 4.37 -4.01 -3.28
N SER A 161 3.77 -2.91 -2.82
CA SER A 161 2.32 -2.70 -2.88
C SER A 161 1.82 -2.60 -4.33
N THR A 162 2.65 -2.04 -5.22
CA THR A 162 2.38 -2.00 -6.65
C THR A 162 2.42 -3.40 -7.26
N ALA A 163 3.44 -4.21 -6.95
CA ALA A 163 3.51 -5.62 -7.38
C ALA A 163 2.29 -6.43 -6.92
N ALA A 164 1.89 -6.28 -5.65
CA ALA A 164 0.66 -6.89 -5.13
C ALA A 164 -0.60 -6.47 -5.89
N SER A 165 -0.65 -5.21 -6.34
CA SER A 165 -1.76 -4.65 -7.11
C SER A 165 -1.80 -5.12 -8.56
N LEU A 166 -0.64 -5.51 -9.09
CA LEU A 166 -0.48 -6.14 -10.41
C LEU A 166 -0.68 -7.66 -10.37
N TRP A 167 -0.89 -8.24 -9.19
CA TRP A 167 -0.93 -9.68 -8.97
C TRP A 167 0.38 -10.37 -9.38
N ASP A 168 1.51 -9.67 -9.24
CA ASP A 168 2.86 -10.20 -9.46
C ASP A 168 3.40 -10.75 -8.12
N ASP A 169 3.05 -11.99 -7.83
CA ASP A 169 3.42 -12.68 -6.58
C ASP A 169 4.93 -12.86 -6.43
N THR A 170 5.63 -13.06 -7.53
CA THR A 170 7.08 -13.23 -7.57
C THR A 170 7.80 -11.92 -7.20
N ALA A 171 7.45 -10.82 -7.84
CA ALA A 171 8.03 -9.52 -7.52
C ALA A 171 7.64 -9.08 -6.09
N TRP A 172 6.40 -9.32 -5.69
CA TRP A 172 5.92 -9.01 -4.34
C TRP A 172 6.73 -9.73 -3.27
N ASP A 173 6.97 -11.02 -3.44
CA ASP A 173 7.84 -11.81 -2.55
C ASP A 173 9.27 -11.26 -2.47
N VAL A 174 9.88 -11.03 -3.61
CA VAL A 174 11.26 -10.53 -3.66
C VAL A 174 11.40 -9.18 -2.98
N LEU A 175 10.50 -8.23 -3.29
CA LEU A 175 10.55 -6.87 -2.77
C LEU A 175 10.31 -6.82 -1.26
N THR A 176 9.30 -7.54 -0.76
CA THR A 176 9.03 -7.57 0.70
C THR A 176 10.14 -8.23 1.49
N ARG A 177 10.73 -9.31 0.97
CA ARG A 177 11.86 -9.98 1.61
C ARG A 177 13.09 -9.08 1.66
N ARG A 178 13.47 -8.47 0.52
CA ARG A 178 14.61 -7.53 0.45
C ARG A 178 14.42 -6.33 1.36
N HIS A 179 13.21 -5.77 1.40
CA HIS A 179 12.90 -4.65 2.28
C HIS A 179 13.08 -5.04 3.75
N LEU A 180 12.53 -6.18 4.20
CA LEU A 180 12.70 -6.67 5.56
C LEU A 180 14.18 -6.93 5.90
N GLU A 181 14.96 -7.52 4.98
CA GLU A 181 16.40 -7.73 5.16
C GLU A 181 17.17 -6.41 5.32
N VAL A 182 16.86 -5.39 4.51
CA VAL A 182 17.48 -4.05 4.61
C VAL A 182 17.13 -3.41 5.96
N VAL A 183 15.86 -3.41 6.34
CA VAL A 183 15.39 -2.83 7.61
C VAL A 183 16.06 -3.48 8.82
N ARG A 184 16.16 -4.82 8.84
CA ARG A 184 16.85 -5.55 9.91
C ARG A 184 18.35 -5.25 9.96
N ARG A 185 19.02 -5.26 8.80
CA ARG A 185 20.47 -5.01 8.70
C ARG A 185 20.86 -3.61 9.13
N THR A 186 20.02 -2.64 8.86
CA THR A 186 20.29 -1.22 9.17
C THR A 186 19.80 -0.80 10.55
N GLY A 187 19.02 -1.64 11.23
CA GLY A 187 18.41 -1.31 12.51
C GLY A 187 17.35 -0.20 12.41
N ALA A 188 16.69 -0.04 11.25
CA ALA A 188 15.63 0.95 11.03
C ALA A 188 14.34 0.53 11.77
N LEU A 189 14.35 0.65 13.10
CA LEU A 189 13.29 0.18 13.99
C LEU A 189 11.92 0.80 13.69
N SER A 190 11.88 2.04 13.20
CA SER A 190 10.63 2.70 12.80
C SER A 190 9.95 2.05 11.58
N ALA A 191 10.74 1.43 10.68
CA ALA A 191 10.23 0.75 9.49
C ALA A 191 9.95 -0.74 9.73
N LEU A 192 10.51 -1.33 10.79
CA LEU A 192 10.47 -2.77 11.02
C LEU A 192 9.05 -3.33 11.19
N PRO A 193 8.13 -2.72 11.96
CA PRO A 193 6.76 -3.23 12.08
C PRO A 193 6.04 -3.30 10.74
N LEU A 194 6.16 -2.25 9.90
CA LEU A 194 5.54 -2.26 8.56
C LEU A 194 6.16 -3.33 7.66
N ALA A 195 7.48 -3.49 7.67
CA ALA A 195 8.17 -4.52 6.89
C ALA A 195 7.74 -5.94 7.28
N LEU A 196 7.58 -6.19 8.58
CA LEU A 196 7.09 -7.47 9.10
C LEU A 196 5.64 -7.74 8.68
N HIS A 197 4.75 -6.75 8.80
CA HIS A 197 3.35 -6.89 8.40
C HIS A 197 3.20 -7.08 6.90
N THR A 198 3.91 -6.31 6.07
CA THR A 198 3.83 -6.48 4.61
C THR A 198 4.38 -7.84 4.17
N ARG A 199 5.45 -8.32 4.81
CA ARG A 199 5.96 -9.67 4.55
C ARG A 199 4.98 -10.75 5.00
N SER A 200 4.37 -10.63 6.17
CA SER A 200 3.38 -11.59 6.66
C SER A 200 2.17 -11.72 5.74
N VAL A 201 1.74 -10.62 5.10
CA VAL A 201 0.63 -10.67 4.12
C VAL A 201 0.99 -11.55 2.91
N VAL A 202 2.23 -11.51 2.42
CA VAL A 202 2.68 -12.44 1.37
C VAL A 202 2.55 -13.89 1.81
N ASP A 203 2.99 -14.20 3.03
CA ASP A 203 2.92 -15.56 3.56
C ASP A 203 1.46 -16.02 3.76
N LEU A 204 0.54 -15.11 4.13
CA LEU A 204 -0.90 -15.38 4.17
C LEU A 204 -1.45 -15.80 2.79
N PHE A 205 -1.10 -15.07 1.73
CA PHE A 205 -1.54 -15.41 0.37
C PHE A 205 -0.92 -16.72 -0.17
N ARG A 206 0.24 -17.13 0.38
CA ARG A 206 0.85 -18.42 0.12
C ARG A 206 0.28 -19.56 0.95
N GLY A 207 -0.58 -19.26 1.92
CA GLY A 207 -1.14 -20.25 2.85
C GLY A 207 -0.19 -20.64 3.98
N ASP A 208 0.97 -20.00 4.12
CA ASP A 208 1.91 -20.24 5.23
C ASP A 208 1.49 -19.44 6.47
N LEU A 209 0.43 -19.90 7.12
CA LEU A 209 -0.10 -19.26 8.32
C LEU A 209 0.86 -19.35 9.53
N VAL A 210 1.82 -20.28 9.50
CA VAL A 210 2.82 -20.43 10.58
C VAL A 210 3.88 -19.34 10.45
N ALA A 211 4.44 -19.15 9.25
CA ALA A 211 5.38 -18.08 9.00
C ALA A 211 4.73 -16.71 9.22
N ALA A 212 3.51 -16.49 8.72
CA ALA A 212 2.76 -15.26 8.95
C ALA A 212 2.56 -14.97 10.45
N ALA A 213 2.22 -15.99 11.25
CA ALA A 213 2.06 -15.84 12.71
C ALA A 213 3.37 -15.39 13.39
N ALA A 214 4.48 -16.02 13.04
CA ALA A 214 5.79 -15.65 13.62
C ALA A 214 6.16 -14.19 13.34
N LEU A 215 5.92 -13.72 12.09
CA LEU A 215 6.16 -12.32 11.71
C LEU A 215 5.22 -11.34 12.41
N THR A 216 3.95 -11.71 12.61
CA THR A 216 2.99 -10.84 13.32
C THR A 216 3.29 -10.76 14.81
N ASP A 217 3.78 -11.84 15.45
CA ASP A 217 4.20 -11.83 16.87
C ASP A 217 5.46 -10.97 17.06
N GLU A 218 6.44 -11.06 16.13
CA GLU A 218 7.60 -10.16 16.12
C GLU A 218 7.17 -8.71 15.92
N ALA A 219 6.27 -8.43 14.96
CA ALA A 219 5.77 -7.10 14.71
C ALA A 219 5.08 -6.47 15.93
N ARG A 220 4.27 -7.25 16.65
CA ARG A 220 3.63 -6.81 17.89
C ARG A 220 4.64 -6.40 18.94
N SER A 221 5.66 -7.25 19.18
CA SER A 221 6.71 -6.96 20.15
C SER A 221 7.50 -5.69 19.80
N VAL A 222 7.83 -5.48 18.53
CA VAL A 222 8.52 -4.27 18.08
C VAL A 222 7.60 -3.03 18.18
N THR A 223 6.32 -3.17 17.85
CA THR A 223 5.33 -2.10 17.98
C THR A 223 5.18 -1.63 19.42
N GLU A 224 5.11 -2.56 20.37
CA GLU A 224 5.07 -2.26 21.81
C GLU A 224 6.30 -1.49 22.27
N MET A 225 7.49 -1.85 21.76
CA MET A 225 8.75 -1.17 22.11
C MET A 225 8.91 0.20 21.46
N THR A 226 8.42 0.37 20.22
CA THR A 226 8.63 1.59 19.43
C THR A 226 7.49 2.60 19.53
N GLY A 227 6.32 2.16 19.99
CA GLY A 227 5.10 2.96 19.99
C GLY A 227 4.56 3.26 18.59
N ALA A 228 4.92 2.45 17.58
CA ALA A 228 4.43 2.62 16.22
C ALA A 228 2.89 2.48 16.16
N THR A 229 2.23 3.36 15.42
CA THR A 229 0.77 3.44 15.36
C THR A 229 0.28 3.30 13.92
N PHE A 230 -0.01 2.10 13.47
CA PHE A 230 -0.68 1.83 12.17
C PHE A 230 -1.44 0.51 12.25
N THR A 231 -2.27 0.25 11.24
CA THR A 231 -3.06 -0.99 11.19
C THR A 231 -2.15 -2.22 11.10
N PRO A 232 -2.33 -3.24 11.96
CA PRO A 232 -1.54 -4.46 11.93
C PRO A 232 -2.00 -5.40 10.80
N TYR A 233 -1.68 -5.04 9.56
CA TYR A 233 -2.18 -5.66 8.33
C TYR A 233 -2.08 -7.20 8.31
N GLY A 234 -0.93 -7.74 8.70
CA GLY A 234 -0.72 -9.18 8.74
C GLY A 234 -1.55 -9.86 9.83
N GLU A 235 -1.68 -9.23 11.00
CA GLU A 235 -2.43 -9.80 12.13
C GLU A 235 -3.93 -9.90 11.83
N ILE A 236 -4.54 -8.84 11.27
CA ILE A 236 -5.96 -8.86 10.89
C ILE A 236 -6.23 -9.86 9.76
N GLY A 237 -5.33 -9.97 8.77
CA GLY A 237 -5.43 -10.97 7.71
C GLY A 237 -5.33 -12.40 8.26
N LEU A 238 -4.38 -12.64 9.16
CA LEU A 238 -4.19 -13.93 9.82
C LEU A 238 -5.41 -14.33 10.66
N ALA A 239 -5.95 -13.38 11.44
CA ALA A 239 -7.14 -13.61 12.24
C ALA A 239 -8.36 -13.98 11.38
N ALA A 240 -8.54 -13.27 10.25
CA ALA A 240 -9.61 -13.54 9.31
C ALA A 240 -9.50 -14.94 8.68
N LEU A 241 -8.31 -15.34 8.22
CA LEU A 241 -8.07 -16.64 7.60
C LEU A 241 -8.18 -17.81 8.59
N ARG A 242 -7.87 -17.58 9.88
CA ARG A 242 -8.10 -18.58 10.94
C ARG A 242 -9.58 -18.82 11.24
N GLY A 243 -10.48 -17.93 10.86
CA GLY A 243 -11.92 -18.10 10.96
C GLY A 243 -12.48 -18.13 12.38
N ARG A 244 -11.72 -17.64 13.38
CA ARG A 244 -12.16 -17.63 14.78
C ARG A 244 -12.88 -16.31 15.08
N ASP A 245 -14.19 -16.29 14.86
CA ASP A 245 -15.03 -15.08 14.94
C ASP A 245 -14.92 -14.34 16.28
N GLU A 246 -14.96 -15.07 17.40
CA GLU A 246 -14.86 -14.48 18.74
C GLU A 246 -13.55 -13.70 18.97
N GLN A 247 -12.48 -14.05 18.26
CA GLN A 247 -11.18 -13.38 18.35
C GLN A 247 -11.02 -12.33 17.24
N ALA A 248 -11.40 -12.67 16.00
CA ALA A 248 -11.20 -11.83 14.84
C ALA A 248 -12.18 -10.63 14.81
N GLY A 249 -13.43 -10.82 15.18
CA GLY A 249 -14.45 -9.77 15.17
C GLY A 249 -14.02 -8.52 15.95
N PRO A 250 -13.75 -8.63 17.27
CA PRO A 250 -13.32 -7.49 18.07
C PRO A 250 -12.02 -6.84 17.60
N LEU A 251 -11.04 -7.65 17.10
CA LEU A 251 -9.79 -7.14 16.53
C LEU A 251 -10.05 -6.27 15.30
N LEU A 252 -10.89 -6.76 14.37
CA LEU A 252 -11.24 -6.03 13.14
C LEU A 252 -12.02 -4.76 13.45
N ASP A 253 -12.93 -4.78 14.42
CA ASP A 253 -13.69 -3.58 14.85
C ASP A 253 -12.77 -2.53 15.45
N GLY A 254 -11.84 -2.93 16.33
CA GLY A 254 -10.85 -2.05 16.93
C GLY A 254 -9.93 -1.44 15.86
N CYS A 255 -9.37 -2.27 14.97
CA CYS A 255 -8.51 -1.80 13.89
C CYS A 255 -9.23 -0.83 12.94
N LEU A 256 -10.49 -1.09 12.61
CA LEU A 256 -11.29 -0.20 11.77
C LEU A 256 -11.51 1.17 12.44
N HIS A 257 -11.89 1.17 13.73
CA HIS A 257 -12.07 2.38 14.52
C HIS A 257 -10.77 3.21 14.55
N ASP A 258 -9.66 2.58 14.89
CA ASP A 258 -8.36 3.22 14.99
C ASP A 258 -7.84 3.74 13.65
N ALA A 259 -8.03 2.98 12.56
CA ALA A 259 -7.64 3.40 11.22
C ALA A 259 -8.40 4.66 10.77
N VAL A 260 -9.72 4.73 11.05
CA VAL A 260 -10.53 5.92 10.79
C VAL A 260 -10.03 7.11 11.60
N ALA A 261 -9.75 6.92 12.90
CA ALA A 261 -9.28 7.98 13.78
C ALA A 261 -7.92 8.55 13.34
N ARG A 262 -7.05 7.69 12.77
CA ARG A 262 -5.74 8.10 12.23
C ARG A 262 -5.77 8.62 10.79
N GLY A 263 -6.91 8.60 10.10
CA GLY A 263 -6.97 8.94 8.67
C GLY A 263 -6.27 7.92 7.76
N GLU A 264 -6.16 6.67 8.18
CA GLU A 264 -5.47 5.57 7.50
C GLU A 264 -6.45 4.81 6.58
N GLY A 265 -6.70 5.34 5.38
CA GLY A 265 -7.65 4.75 4.43
C GLY A 265 -7.25 3.35 3.97
N VAL A 266 -5.96 3.08 3.79
CA VAL A 266 -5.46 1.74 3.48
C VAL A 266 -5.75 0.75 4.61
N GLY A 267 -5.67 1.18 5.86
CA GLY A 267 -6.02 0.38 7.04
C GLY A 267 -7.52 0.03 7.05
N VAL A 268 -8.37 1.01 6.75
CA VAL A 268 -9.82 0.79 6.61
C VAL A 268 -10.12 -0.24 5.52
N ASN A 269 -9.49 -0.12 4.35
CA ASN A 269 -9.72 -1.06 3.24
C ASN A 269 -9.22 -2.47 3.60
N THR A 270 -8.08 -2.57 4.28
CA THR A 270 -7.54 -3.88 4.73
C THR A 270 -8.44 -4.52 5.77
N ALA A 271 -8.93 -3.77 6.76
CA ALA A 271 -9.85 -4.29 7.77
C ALA A 271 -11.19 -4.75 7.15
N GLN A 272 -11.72 -4.01 6.18
CA GLN A 272 -12.93 -4.39 5.45
C GLN A 272 -12.71 -5.61 4.55
N TRP A 273 -11.57 -5.72 3.87
CA TRP A 273 -11.19 -6.93 3.13
C TRP A 273 -11.08 -8.14 4.05
N ALA A 274 -10.35 -8.03 5.17
CA ALA A 274 -10.20 -9.10 6.15
C ALA A 274 -11.56 -9.55 6.72
N ARG A 275 -12.46 -8.60 6.99
CA ARG A 275 -13.83 -8.91 7.40
C ARG A 275 -14.61 -9.69 6.33
N ALA A 276 -14.46 -9.32 5.06
CA ALA A 276 -15.09 -10.03 3.96
C ALA A 276 -14.56 -11.47 3.87
N VAL A 277 -13.25 -11.69 4.00
CA VAL A 277 -12.62 -13.02 4.07
C VAL A 277 -13.20 -13.85 5.22
N LEU A 278 -13.22 -13.27 6.44
CA LEU A 278 -13.78 -13.94 7.62
C LEU A 278 -15.25 -14.34 7.41
N CYS A 279 -16.08 -13.40 6.97
CA CYS A 279 -17.50 -13.63 6.78
C CYS A 279 -17.81 -14.62 5.66
N ASN A 280 -17.04 -14.62 4.56
CA ASN A 280 -17.13 -15.63 3.51
C ASN A 280 -16.79 -17.03 4.06
N GLY A 281 -15.71 -17.16 4.83
CA GLY A 281 -15.31 -18.41 5.48
C GLY A 281 -16.34 -18.94 6.47
N LEU A 282 -17.09 -18.07 7.13
CA LEU A 282 -18.14 -18.42 8.11
C LEU A 282 -19.54 -18.60 7.46
N GLY A 283 -19.69 -18.42 6.15
CA GLY A 283 -20.97 -18.50 5.45
C GLY A 283 -21.89 -17.30 5.66
N ARG A 284 -21.39 -16.19 6.24
CA ARG A 284 -22.13 -14.93 6.42
C ARG A 284 -22.02 -14.04 5.20
N TYR A 285 -22.51 -14.56 4.07
CA TYR A 285 -22.26 -13.97 2.74
C TYR A 285 -22.82 -12.57 2.54
N ALA A 286 -23.93 -12.21 3.17
CA ALA A 286 -24.48 -10.84 3.11
C ALA A 286 -23.55 -9.81 3.76
N GLU A 287 -22.98 -10.14 4.91
CA GLU A 287 -22.01 -9.31 5.62
C GLU A 287 -20.68 -9.23 4.85
N ALA A 288 -20.23 -10.38 4.28
CA ALA A 288 -19.06 -10.43 3.43
C ALA A 288 -19.21 -9.49 2.21
N ALA A 289 -20.35 -9.54 1.53
CA ALA A 289 -20.63 -8.67 0.38
C ALA A 289 -20.62 -7.18 0.76
N ALA A 290 -21.20 -6.81 1.90
CA ALA A 290 -21.19 -5.44 2.39
C ALA A 290 -19.76 -4.93 2.67
N SER A 291 -18.95 -5.73 3.37
CA SER A 291 -17.57 -5.39 3.70
C SER A 291 -16.68 -5.34 2.45
N ALA A 292 -16.80 -6.33 1.56
CA ALA A 292 -16.05 -6.36 0.31
C ALA A 292 -16.39 -5.16 -0.61
N ALA A 293 -17.67 -4.77 -0.68
CA ALA A 293 -18.09 -3.60 -1.46
C ALA A 293 -17.49 -2.30 -0.91
N GLN A 294 -17.39 -2.17 0.42
CA GLN A 294 -16.73 -1.02 1.05
C GLN A 294 -15.23 -0.99 0.77
N ALA A 295 -14.54 -2.12 0.88
CA ALA A 295 -13.12 -2.22 0.56
C ALA A 295 -12.82 -1.92 -0.92
N ALA A 296 -13.68 -2.40 -1.84
CA ALA A 296 -13.54 -2.24 -3.28
C ALA A 296 -14.10 -0.91 -3.84
N ALA A 297 -14.38 0.09 -3.01
CA ALA A 297 -15.06 1.31 -3.44
C ALA A 297 -14.25 2.12 -4.47
N ASP A 298 -12.94 2.31 -4.26
CA ASP A 298 -12.05 2.96 -5.22
C ASP A 298 -11.01 1.96 -5.78
N PRO A 299 -11.17 1.55 -7.05
CA PRO A 299 -10.27 0.58 -7.68
C PRO A 299 -8.89 1.14 -8.04
N ARG A 300 -8.67 2.45 -7.93
CA ARG A 300 -7.37 3.09 -8.16
C ARG A 300 -6.42 2.92 -6.98
N GLU A 301 -6.96 2.69 -5.78
CA GLU A 301 -6.15 2.40 -4.60
C GLU A 301 -5.41 1.06 -4.75
N LEU A 302 -4.24 0.94 -4.11
CA LEU A 302 -3.40 -0.25 -4.21
C LEU A 302 -3.84 -1.36 -3.24
N GLY A 303 -3.59 -2.61 -3.63
CA GLY A 303 -3.74 -3.78 -2.77
C GLY A 303 -5.19 -4.16 -2.42
N PRO A 304 -5.63 -3.98 -1.16
CA PRO A 304 -6.88 -4.54 -0.64
C PRO A 304 -8.14 -4.27 -1.46
N PRO A 305 -8.35 -3.12 -2.09
CA PRO A 305 -9.53 -2.91 -2.93
C PRO A 305 -9.66 -3.87 -4.10
N LYS A 306 -8.52 -4.30 -4.67
CA LYS A 306 -8.51 -5.27 -5.76
C LYS A 306 -8.77 -6.69 -5.27
N TRP A 307 -8.21 -7.06 -4.12
CA TRP A 307 -8.44 -8.36 -3.49
C TRP A 307 -9.90 -8.51 -3.04
N ALA A 308 -10.49 -7.43 -2.55
CA ALA A 308 -11.89 -7.39 -2.12
C ALA A 308 -12.88 -7.63 -3.26
N LEU A 309 -12.52 -7.35 -4.52
CA LEU A 309 -13.37 -7.70 -5.67
C LEU A 309 -13.59 -9.21 -5.78
N ALA A 310 -12.55 -10.01 -5.53
CA ALA A 310 -12.66 -11.45 -5.54
C ALA A 310 -13.62 -11.97 -4.45
N GLU A 311 -13.52 -11.39 -3.25
CA GLU A 311 -14.42 -11.69 -2.12
C GLU A 311 -15.85 -11.26 -2.41
N LEU A 312 -16.04 -10.12 -3.07
CA LEU A 312 -17.35 -9.60 -3.45
C LEU A 312 -18.05 -10.48 -4.48
N VAL A 313 -17.31 -11.04 -5.45
CA VAL A 313 -17.86 -11.99 -6.41
C VAL A 313 -18.39 -13.22 -5.67
N GLU A 314 -17.60 -13.82 -4.81
CA GLU A 314 -17.99 -15.01 -4.06
C GLU A 314 -19.20 -14.75 -3.15
N ALA A 315 -19.10 -13.72 -2.31
CA ALA A 315 -20.17 -13.33 -1.41
C ALA A 315 -21.49 -13.03 -2.14
N GLY A 316 -21.39 -12.29 -3.27
CA GLY A 316 -22.55 -11.95 -4.09
C GLY A 316 -23.24 -13.15 -4.72
N VAL A 317 -22.46 -14.12 -5.24
CA VAL A 317 -23.04 -15.37 -5.77
C VAL A 317 -23.72 -16.16 -4.68
N ARG A 318 -23.05 -16.38 -3.55
CA ARG A 318 -23.57 -17.21 -2.44
C ARG A 318 -24.72 -16.57 -1.67
N SER A 319 -24.84 -15.24 -1.68
CA SER A 319 -25.98 -14.52 -1.08
C SER A 319 -27.11 -14.24 -2.07
N GLY A 320 -27.02 -14.71 -3.32
CA GLY A 320 -28.04 -14.45 -4.35
C GLY A 320 -27.99 -13.05 -4.97
N GLN A 321 -26.96 -12.25 -4.68
CA GLN A 321 -26.77 -10.91 -5.23
C GLN A 321 -26.05 -10.95 -6.59
N HIS A 322 -26.58 -11.73 -7.52
CA HIS A 322 -25.90 -12.06 -8.81
C HIS A 322 -25.52 -10.83 -9.63
N ARG A 323 -26.31 -9.73 -9.59
CA ARG A 323 -25.96 -8.50 -10.31
C ARG A 323 -24.70 -7.84 -9.74
N ALA A 324 -24.58 -7.78 -8.42
CA ALA A 324 -23.42 -7.24 -7.75
C ALA A 324 -22.17 -8.10 -8.01
N ALA A 325 -22.33 -9.44 -7.96
CA ALA A 325 -21.28 -10.39 -8.29
C ALA A 325 -20.78 -10.23 -9.73
N ALA A 326 -21.69 -10.11 -10.71
CA ALA A 326 -21.33 -9.91 -12.10
C ALA A 326 -20.59 -8.59 -12.33
N ALA A 327 -21.06 -7.49 -11.74
CA ALA A 327 -20.39 -6.21 -11.83
C ALA A 327 -19.00 -6.22 -11.17
N ALA A 328 -18.84 -6.91 -10.03
CA ALA A 328 -17.56 -7.08 -9.38
C ALA A 328 -16.59 -7.92 -10.24
N LEU A 329 -17.08 -8.99 -10.89
CA LEU A 329 -16.29 -9.80 -11.80
C LEU A 329 -15.86 -9.01 -13.05
N GLU A 330 -16.72 -8.16 -13.61
CA GLU A 330 -16.33 -7.28 -14.72
C GLU A 330 -15.14 -6.38 -14.33
N ARG A 331 -15.26 -5.72 -13.17
CA ARG A 331 -14.17 -4.88 -12.65
C ARG A 331 -12.89 -5.67 -12.41
N LEU A 332 -12.99 -6.84 -11.80
CA LEU A 332 -11.88 -7.77 -11.57
C LEU A 332 -11.24 -8.18 -12.90
N SER A 333 -12.04 -8.58 -13.88
CA SER A 333 -11.56 -9.03 -15.21
C SER A 333 -10.78 -7.95 -15.97
N VAL A 334 -11.19 -6.67 -15.86
CA VAL A 334 -10.41 -5.57 -16.45
C VAL A 334 -9.02 -5.50 -15.85
N MET A 335 -8.90 -5.69 -14.53
CA MET A 335 -7.62 -5.57 -13.82
C MET A 335 -6.73 -6.80 -14.03
N THR A 336 -7.30 -8.01 -13.91
CA THR A 336 -6.55 -9.24 -14.03
C THR A 336 -6.01 -9.46 -15.44
N ARG A 337 -6.80 -9.14 -16.47
CA ARG A 337 -6.37 -9.21 -17.87
C ARG A 337 -5.34 -8.16 -18.23
N ALA A 338 -5.45 -6.95 -17.68
CA ALA A 338 -4.42 -5.93 -17.86
C ALA A 338 -3.10 -6.36 -17.20
N GLY A 339 -3.15 -6.93 -15.99
CA GLY A 339 -1.99 -7.47 -15.27
C GLY A 339 -1.36 -8.66 -15.97
N GLY A 340 -2.19 -9.59 -16.48
CA GLY A 340 -1.76 -10.71 -17.32
C GLY A 340 -0.89 -11.76 -16.63
N THR A 341 -0.74 -11.71 -15.29
CA THR A 341 0.01 -12.73 -14.55
C THR A 341 -0.82 -14.00 -14.36
N ASP A 342 -0.16 -15.14 -14.20
CA ASP A 342 -0.85 -16.43 -13.98
C ASP A 342 -1.73 -16.39 -12.74
N TRP A 343 -1.27 -15.73 -11.67
CA TRP A 343 -2.06 -15.53 -10.45
C TRP A 343 -3.31 -14.70 -10.70
N ALA A 344 -3.19 -13.57 -11.42
CA ALA A 344 -4.33 -12.73 -11.79
C ALA A 344 -5.37 -13.49 -12.59
N LEU A 345 -4.92 -14.21 -13.63
CA LEU A 345 -5.80 -14.98 -14.52
C LEU A 345 -6.46 -16.15 -13.79
N GLY A 346 -5.72 -16.84 -12.91
CA GLY A 346 -6.26 -17.92 -12.08
C GLY A 346 -7.35 -17.45 -11.11
N ILE A 347 -7.18 -16.27 -10.48
CA ILE A 347 -8.23 -15.67 -9.65
C ILE A 347 -9.46 -15.35 -10.49
N GLU A 348 -9.29 -14.72 -11.66
CA GLU A 348 -10.42 -14.43 -12.56
C GLU A 348 -11.16 -15.69 -12.96
N ALA A 349 -10.46 -16.74 -13.41
CA ALA A 349 -11.04 -18.00 -13.80
C ALA A 349 -11.81 -18.66 -12.65
N SER A 350 -11.22 -18.71 -11.46
CA SER A 350 -11.86 -19.25 -10.25
C SER A 350 -13.15 -18.48 -9.89
N LYS A 351 -13.12 -17.15 -9.89
CA LYS A 351 -14.32 -16.36 -9.57
C LYS A 351 -15.37 -16.39 -10.67
N ARG A 352 -14.95 -16.49 -11.93
CA ARG A 352 -15.87 -16.69 -13.06
C ARG A 352 -16.58 -18.04 -12.97
N ALA A 353 -15.90 -19.09 -12.53
CA ALA A 353 -16.48 -20.41 -12.34
C ALA A 353 -17.68 -20.41 -11.39
N LEU A 354 -17.66 -19.58 -10.35
CA LEU A 354 -18.76 -19.43 -9.39
C LEU A 354 -20.08 -18.95 -10.03
N LEU A 355 -20.02 -18.24 -11.15
CA LEU A 355 -21.18 -17.74 -11.89
C LEU A 355 -21.73 -18.77 -12.92
N HIS A 356 -21.10 -19.92 -13.07
CA HIS A 356 -21.47 -20.97 -13.98
C HIS A 356 -21.77 -22.29 -13.25
N HIS A 357 -22.42 -23.25 -13.95
CA HIS A 357 -22.75 -24.55 -13.42
C HIS A 357 -22.23 -25.66 -14.36
N GLY A 358 -22.04 -26.88 -13.82
CA GLY A 358 -21.66 -28.07 -14.58
C GLY A 358 -20.30 -27.97 -15.27
N SER A 359 -20.17 -28.58 -16.44
CA SER A 359 -18.92 -28.75 -17.18
C SER A 359 -18.19 -27.40 -17.48
N ARG A 360 -18.91 -26.29 -17.59
CA ARG A 360 -18.31 -24.96 -17.81
C ARG A 360 -17.61 -24.45 -16.55
N ALA A 361 -18.19 -24.66 -15.38
CA ALA A 361 -17.54 -24.34 -14.13
C ALA A 361 -16.28 -25.19 -13.92
N ASP A 362 -16.38 -26.53 -14.23
CA ASP A 362 -15.25 -27.43 -14.11
C ASP A 362 -14.09 -27.10 -15.09
N ALA A 363 -14.40 -26.58 -16.28
CA ALA A 363 -13.39 -26.13 -17.24
C ALA A 363 -12.64 -24.91 -16.71
N LEU A 364 -13.37 -23.91 -16.21
CA LEU A 364 -12.79 -22.67 -15.66
C LEU A 364 -11.93 -22.91 -14.40
N HIS A 365 -12.23 -23.95 -13.61
CA HIS A 365 -11.37 -24.33 -12.47
C HIS A 365 -10.08 -25.04 -12.87
N ARG A 366 -9.96 -25.47 -14.12
CA ARG A 366 -8.77 -26.13 -14.68
C ARG A 366 -7.87 -25.21 -15.50
N GLU A 367 -8.37 -24.04 -15.88
CA GLU A 367 -7.58 -22.95 -16.44
C GLU A 367 -6.66 -22.34 -15.39
#